data_4aa8e60e0472edf81bb0b7fad5bcf83d
#
_entry.id   4aa8e60e0472edf81bb0b7fad5bcf83d
#
_cell.length_a   1.000
_cell.length_b   1.000
_cell.length_c   1.000
_cell.angle_alpha   90.00
_cell.angle_beta   90.00
_cell.angle_gamma   90.00
#
_symmetry.space_group_name_H-M   'P 1'
#
loop_
_entity.id
_entity.type
_entity.pdbx_description
1 polymer ?
#
loop_
_entity_poly.entity_id
_entity_poly.type
_entity_poly.pdbx_seq_one_letter_code
_entity_poly.pdbx_strand_id
1 'polypeptide(L)'
;IRRWVNHFGPMIATDWRRPKAHTIWHLDEVYLKIDGRMVYLWRAVDAEGEVLDVLVQAKRDKQAALKLMRKLLKKHGFVPDLLITDNLRSYGAAARDLGIEKHHQRARWRNNRAENSHQPTRRRERKMQGFKSQGSAQRFLSTHAAVYNTFNVQRHFTSASTHRRFRAAAMDTWLTAVAAT
;
A
#
# COMPACT_ATOMS: atom_id res chain seq x y z
N ILE A 1 18.46 12.68 -4.42
CA ILE A 1 17.41 11.73 -3.93
C ILE A 1 16.17 11.80 -4.83
N ARG A 2 15.61 12.99 -5.17
CA ARG A 2 14.39 13.12 -5.97
C ARG A 2 14.50 12.57 -7.40
N ARG A 3 15.61 12.85 -8.12
CA ARG A 3 15.89 12.29 -9.45
C ARG A 3 16.00 10.79 -9.42
N TRP A 4 16.67 10.24 -8.40
CA TRP A 4 16.83 8.80 -8.21
C TRP A 4 15.49 8.10 -8.01
N VAL A 5 14.64 8.58 -7.08
CA VAL A 5 13.30 8.01 -6.83
C VAL A 5 12.39 8.08 -8.06
N ASN A 6 12.47 9.16 -8.84
CA ASN A 6 11.66 9.30 -10.06
C ASN A 6 12.10 8.36 -11.18
N HIS A 7 13.40 8.05 -11.27
CA HIS A 7 13.97 7.20 -12.32
C HIS A 7 13.87 5.72 -11.95
N PHE A 8 14.40 5.34 -10.80
CA PHE A 8 14.50 3.93 -10.38
C PHE A 8 13.25 3.42 -9.64
N GLY A 9 12.50 4.28 -9.01
CA GLY A 9 11.33 3.89 -8.25
C GLY A 9 10.29 3.10 -9.04
N PRO A 10 9.87 3.52 -10.25
CA PRO A 10 8.95 2.73 -11.08
C PRO A 10 9.52 1.38 -11.48
N MET A 11 10.81 1.29 -11.82
CA MET A 11 11.49 0.06 -12.22
C MET A 11 11.52 -0.95 -11.05
N ILE A 12 11.95 -0.52 -9.88
CA ILE A 12 11.93 -1.34 -8.66
C ILE A 12 10.50 -1.83 -8.34
N ALA A 13 9.49 -0.99 -8.57
CA ALA A 13 8.11 -1.35 -8.27
C ALA A 13 7.50 -2.36 -9.26
N THR A 14 8.02 -2.45 -10.49
CA THR A 14 7.54 -3.38 -11.53
C THR A 14 8.25 -4.72 -11.53
N ASP A 15 9.56 -4.74 -11.28
CA ASP A 15 10.39 -5.95 -11.40
C ASP A 15 10.25 -6.92 -10.21
N TRP A 16 9.70 -6.46 -9.10
CA TRP A 16 9.54 -7.35 -7.97
C TRP A 16 8.28 -8.21 -8.11
N ARG A 17 8.50 -9.45 -8.57
CA ARG A 17 7.49 -10.51 -8.48
C ARG A 17 7.22 -10.81 -7.01
N ARG A 18 6.11 -10.29 -6.52
CA ARG A 18 5.65 -10.54 -5.15
C ARG A 18 5.11 -11.95 -5.04
N PRO A 19 5.27 -12.61 -3.90
CA PRO A 19 4.47 -13.78 -3.58
C PRO A 19 2.98 -13.42 -3.73
N LYS A 20 2.14 -14.42 -3.94
CA LYS A 20 0.70 -14.24 -4.07
C LYS A 20 0.18 -13.54 -2.81
N ALA A 21 -0.54 -12.44 -2.98
CA ALA A 21 -1.14 -11.72 -1.87
C ALA A 21 -2.05 -12.63 -1.04
N HIS A 22 -2.06 -12.42 0.27
CA HIS A 22 -3.02 -13.10 1.15
C HIS A 22 -4.46 -12.73 0.75
N THR A 23 -5.41 -13.64 0.98
CA THR A 23 -6.79 -13.47 0.53
C THR A 23 -7.64 -12.57 1.43
N ILE A 24 -7.10 -12.12 2.56
CA ILE A 24 -7.74 -11.14 3.44
C ILE A 24 -7.07 -9.78 3.23
N TRP A 25 -7.87 -8.78 2.82
CA TRP A 25 -7.41 -7.42 2.57
C TRP A 25 -8.00 -6.42 3.56
N HIS A 26 -7.18 -5.47 3.99
CA HIS A 26 -7.56 -4.36 4.86
C HIS A 26 -7.37 -3.05 4.12
N LEU A 27 -8.41 -2.24 4.02
CA LEU A 27 -8.37 -0.94 3.37
C LEU A 27 -8.64 0.18 4.37
N ASP A 28 -7.87 1.24 4.23
CA ASP A 28 -8.03 2.45 5.03
C ASP A 28 -7.56 3.68 4.26
N GLU A 29 -8.05 4.86 4.66
CA GLU A 29 -7.58 6.10 4.10
C GLU A 29 -7.22 7.12 5.18
N VAL A 30 -6.17 7.88 4.89
CA VAL A 30 -5.74 9.00 5.74
C VAL A 30 -5.58 10.26 4.90
N TYR A 31 -5.81 11.42 5.51
CA TYR A 31 -5.54 12.68 4.84
C TYR A 31 -4.05 13.00 4.80
N LEU A 32 -3.62 13.64 3.71
CA LEU A 32 -2.32 14.26 3.53
C LEU A 32 -2.54 15.74 3.21
N LYS A 33 -1.66 16.62 3.67
CA LYS A 33 -1.67 18.02 3.29
C LYS A 33 -0.60 18.27 2.23
N ILE A 34 -1.01 18.68 1.03
CA ILE A 34 -0.12 18.94 -0.09
C ILE A 34 -0.37 20.37 -0.58
N ASP A 35 0.61 21.23 -0.47
CA ASP A 35 0.51 22.64 -0.90
C ASP A 35 -0.74 23.32 -0.31
N GLY A 36 -0.93 23.16 1.00
CA GLY A 36 -2.08 23.72 1.72
C GLY A 36 -3.43 23.00 1.48
N ARG A 37 -3.52 22.12 0.49
CA ARG A 37 -4.75 21.41 0.14
C ARG A 37 -4.82 20.04 0.79
N MET A 38 -6.01 19.64 1.24
CA MET A 38 -6.24 18.31 1.77
C MET A 38 -6.45 17.32 0.62
N VAL A 39 -5.69 16.23 0.64
CA VAL A 39 -5.84 15.06 -0.24
C VAL A 39 -5.87 13.80 0.60
N TYR A 40 -6.29 12.68 0.05
CA TYR A 40 -6.44 11.41 0.76
C TYR A 40 -5.52 10.36 0.18
N LEU A 41 -4.77 9.70 1.05
CA LEU A 41 -4.03 8.49 0.76
C LEU A 41 -4.92 7.29 1.09
N TRP A 42 -5.38 6.61 0.07
CA TRP A 42 -6.07 5.33 0.15
C TRP A 42 -5.03 4.21 0.10
N ARG A 43 -5.09 3.29 1.01
CA ARG A 43 -4.10 2.23 1.15
C ARG A 43 -4.76 0.89 1.41
N ALA A 44 -4.24 -0.15 0.75
CA ALA A 44 -4.63 -1.52 0.99
C ALA A 44 -3.42 -2.31 1.48
N VAL A 45 -3.63 -3.13 2.50
CA VAL A 45 -2.66 -4.11 3.00
C VAL A 45 -3.33 -5.46 3.14
N ASP A 46 -2.55 -6.53 3.10
CA ASP A 46 -3.08 -7.87 3.37
C ASP A 46 -3.00 -8.23 4.87
N ALA A 47 -3.41 -9.46 5.20
CA ALA A 47 -3.39 -9.98 6.56
C ALA A 47 -1.97 -10.08 7.14
N GLU A 48 -0.94 -10.12 6.32
CA GLU A 48 0.46 -10.15 6.75
C GLU A 48 1.04 -8.73 6.89
N GLY A 49 0.28 -7.70 6.51
CA GLY A 49 0.67 -6.29 6.56
C GLY A 49 1.50 -5.85 5.36
N GLU A 50 1.57 -6.67 4.31
CA GLU A 50 2.15 -6.25 3.04
C GLU A 50 1.26 -5.22 2.34
N VAL A 51 1.88 -4.19 1.80
CA VAL A 51 1.16 -3.14 1.07
C VAL A 51 0.78 -3.66 -0.31
N LEU A 52 -0.50 -3.90 -0.50
CA LEU A 52 -1.05 -4.34 -1.77
C LEU A 52 -1.04 -3.24 -2.81
N ASP A 53 -1.51 -2.05 -2.42
CA ASP A 53 -1.45 -0.86 -3.28
C ASP A 53 -1.71 0.44 -2.49
N VAL A 54 -1.41 1.58 -3.14
CA VAL A 54 -1.67 2.92 -2.64
C VAL A 54 -2.24 3.80 -3.74
N LEU A 55 -3.16 4.70 -3.36
CA LEU A 55 -3.79 5.64 -4.28
C LEU A 55 -3.95 7.00 -3.60
N VAL A 56 -3.43 8.06 -4.22
CA VAL A 56 -3.62 9.44 -3.75
C VAL A 56 -4.75 10.09 -4.56
N GLN A 57 -5.78 10.57 -3.87
CA GLN A 57 -6.95 11.20 -4.49
C GLN A 57 -7.32 12.49 -3.78
N ALA A 58 -7.86 13.45 -4.53
CA ALA A 58 -8.31 14.72 -3.96
C ALA A 58 -9.57 14.57 -3.10
N LYS A 59 -10.41 13.56 -3.37
CA LYS A 59 -11.68 13.35 -2.69
C LYS A 59 -11.72 12.05 -1.89
N ARG A 60 -12.50 12.08 -0.81
CA ARG A 60 -12.82 10.93 0.03
C ARG A 60 -14.23 10.45 -0.31
N ASP A 61 -14.39 9.85 -1.49
CA ASP A 61 -15.68 9.48 -2.04
C ASP A 61 -15.73 8.04 -2.59
N LYS A 62 -16.92 7.63 -3.04
CA LYS A 62 -17.15 6.31 -3.65
C LYS A 62 -16.24 6.08 -4.87
N GLN A 63 -15.99 7.10 -5.68
CA GLN A 63 -15.18 6.96 -6.89
C GLN A 63 -13.72 6.64 -6.56
N ALA A 64 -13.18 7.24 -5.51
CA ALA A 64 -11.82 6.95 -5.03
C ALA A 64 -11.73 5.51 -4.49
N ALA A 65 -12.71 5.08 -3.67
CA ALA A 65 -12.78 3.71 -3.18
C ALA A 65 -12.89 2.69 -4.34
N LEU A 66 -13.77 2.96 -5.30
CA LEU A 66 -13.98 2.13 -6.48
C LEU A 66 -12.70 2.01 -7.34
N LYS A 67 -11.99 3.13 -7.52
CA LYS A 67 -10.73 3.16 -8.27
C LYS A 67 -9.65 2.31 -7.59
N LEU A 68 -9.51 2.39 -6.26
CA LEU A 68 -8.58 1.54 -5.51
C LEU A 68 -8.96 0.07 -5.64
N MET A 69 -10.22 -0.30 -5.40
CA MET A 69 -10.67 -1.70 -5.44
C MET A 69 -10.50 -2.30 -6.84
N ARG A 70 -10.88 -1.59 -7.91
CA ARG A 70 -10.66 -2.05 -9.30
C ARG A 70 -9.17 -2.28 -9.59
N LYS A 71 -8.32 -1.37 -9.12
CA LYS A 71 -6.87 -1.50 -9.28
C LYS A 71 -6.34 -2.75 -8.57
N LEU A 72 -6.80 -3.02 -7.36
CA LEU A 72 -6.42 -4.21 -6.60
C LEU A 72 -6.87 -5.51 -7.28
N LEU A 73 -8.16 -5.59 -7.66
CA LEU A 73 -8.70 -6.78 -8.34
C LEU A 73 -7.96 -7.05 -9.66
N LYS A 74 -7.71 -6.01 -10.48
CA LYS A 74 -6.94 -6.14 -11.72
C LYS A 74 -5.50 -6.58 -11.47
N LYS A 75 -4.85 -6.03 -10.44
CA LYS A 75 -3.44 -6.31 -10.13
C LYS A 75 -3.21 -7.72 -9.60
N HIS A 76 -4.11 -8.21 -8.77
CA HIS A 76 -3.96 -9.51 -8.11
C HIS A 76 -4.68 -10.64 -8.86
N GLY A 77 -5.64 -10.32 -9.72
CA GLY A 77 -6.34 -11.30 -10.58
C GLY A 77 -7.37 -12.16 -9.84
N PHE A 78 -7.71 -11.83 -8.59
CA PHE A 78 -8.70 -12.55 -7.80
C PHE A 78 -9.49 -11.62 -6.86
N VAL A 79 -10.65 -12.09 -6.43
CA VAL A 79 -11.46 -11.46 -5.39
C VAL A 79 -10.99 -11.97 -4.02
N PRO A 80 -10.72 -11.10 -3.03
CA PRO A 80 -10.33 -11.56 -1.70
C PRO A 80 -11.46 -12.33 -1.03
N ASP A 81 -11.12 -13.28 -0.15
CA ASP A 81 -12.10 -13.97 0.67
C ASP A 81 -12.75 -13.00 1.65
N LEU A 82 -11.99 -12.02 2.13
CA LEU A 82 -12.46 -11.01 3.06
C LEU A 82 -11.82 -9.65 2.79
N LEU A 83 -12.66 -8.61 2.67
CA LEU A 83 -12.29 -7.22 2.52
C LEU A 83 -12.73 -6.44 3.76
N ILE A 84 -11.81 -6.07 4.62
CA ILE A 84 -12.08 -5.37 5.87
C ILE A 84 -11.82 -3.87 5.68
N THR A 85 -12.78 -3.06 6.10
CA THR A 85 -12.66 -1.59 6.09
C THR A 85 -13.21 -1.01 7.39
N ASP A 86 -12.93 0.27 7.60
CA ASP A 86 -13.68 1.05 8.59
C ASP A 86 -15.15 1.24 8.19
N ASN A 87 -15.86 2.12 8.91
CA ASN A 87 -17.28 2.41 8.66
C ASN A 87 -17.54 3.40 7.51
N LEU A 88 -16.53 3.77 6.71
CA LEU A 88 -16.73 4.69 5.60
C LEU A 88 -17.72 4.12 4.57
N ARG A 89 -18.81 4.83 4.33
CA ARG A 89 -19.89 4.40 3.41
C ARG A 89 -19.39 4.18 1.98
N SER A 90 -18.35 4.89 1.58
CA SER A 90 -17.75 4.81 0.23
C SER A 90 -17.27 3.41 -0.12
N TYR A 91 -16.70 2.65 0.85
CA TYR A 91 -16.24 1.28 0.61
C TYR A 91 -17.40 0.32 0.33
N GLY A 92 -18.46 0.38 1.15
CA GLY A 92 -19.64 -0.47 0.93
C GLY A 92 -20.35 -0.18 -0.38
N ALA A 93 -20.44 1.10 -0.78
CA ALA A 93 -21.00 1.48 -2.07
C ALA A 93 -20.14 1.01 -3.24
N ALA A 94 -18.81 1.08 -3.12
CA ALA A 94 -17.89 0.59 -4.13
C ALA A 94 -17.90 -0.95 -4.23
N ALA A 95 -18.00 -1.66 -3.10
CA ALA A 95 -18.09 -3.12 -3.08
C ALA A 95 -19.36 -3.63 -3.78
N ARG A 96 -20.51 -2.94 -3.59
CA ARG A 96 -21.76 -3.24 -4.33
C ARG A 96 -21.61 -3.04 -5.82
N ASP A 97 -21.05 -1.91 -6.25
CA ASP A 97 -20.83 -1.63 -7.68
C ASP A 97 -19.93 -2.66 -8.37
N LEU A 98 -19.09 -3.35 -7.60
CA LEU A 98 -18.18 -4.39 -8.08
C LEU A 98 -18.74 -5.81 -7.92
N GLY A 99 -19.92 -5.98 -7.32
CA GLY A 99 -20.51 -7.29 -7.05
C GLY A 99 -19.76 -8.13 -6.00
N ILE A 100 -18.95 -7.49 -5.15
CA ILE A 100 -18.15 -8.15 -4.10
C ILE A 100 -18.63 -7.83 -2.68
N GLU A 101 -19.85 -7.35 -2.52
CA GLU A 101 -20.40 -6.96 -1.21
C GLU A 101 -20.38 -8.10 -0.18
N LYS A 102 -20.61 -9.33 -0.62
CA LYS A 102 -20.56 -10.53 0.25
C LYS A 102 -19.19 -10.77 0.89
N HIS A 103 -18.13 -10.27 0.29
CA HIS A 103 -16.76 -10.35 0.81
C HIS A 103 -16.39 -9.15 1.69
N HIS A 104 -17.23 -8.09 1.74
CA HIS A 104 -16.94 -6.86 2.44
C HIS A 104 -17.46 -6.87 3.87
N GLN A 105 -16.56 -6.68 4.83
CA GLN A 105 -16.87 -6.53 6.24
C GLN A 105 -16.48 -5.14 6.75
N ARG A 106 -17.45 -4.43 7.32
CA ARG A 106 -17.20 -3.18 8.05
C ARG A 106 -16.87 -3.53 9.51
N ALA A 107 -15.62 -3.36 9.89
CA ALA A 107 -15.17 -3.72 11.20
C ALA A 107 -14.02 -2.80 11.67
N ARG A 108 -14.38 -1.64 12.23
CA ARG A 108 -13.40 -0.65 12.72
C ARG A 108 -12.31 -1.29 13.59
N TRP A 109 -12.69 -2.09 14.55
CA TRP A 109 -11.77 -2.74 15.49
C TRP A 109 -10.86 -3.80 14.86
N ARG A 110 -11.22 -4.34 13.70
CA ARG A 110 -10.43 -5.31 12.94
C ARG A 110 -9.52 -4.67 11.89
N ASN A 111 -9.65 -3.36 11.69
CA ASN A 111 -8.90 -2.65 10.64
C ASN A 111 -7.56 -2.05 11.12
N ASN A 112 -7.12 -2.36 12.34
CA ASN A 112 -5.86 -1.87 12.93
C ASN A 112 -4.64 -2.13 12.04
N ARG A 113 -4.64 -3.19 11.20
CA ARG A 113 -3.55 -3.47 10.26
C ARG A 113 -3.41 -2.36 9.22
N ALA A 114 -4.50 -1.93 8.61
CA ALA A 114 -4.49 -0.81 7.68
C ALA A 114 -4.11 0.50 8.39
N GLU A 115 -4.70 0.79 9.54
CA GLU A 115 -4.37 1.98 10.35
C GLU A 115 -2.87 2.03 10.70
N ASN A 116 -2.30 0.95 11.22
CA ASN A 116 -0.88 0.86 11.57
C ASN A 116 0.04 0.99 10.35
N SER A 117 -0.40 0.54 9.18
CA SER A 117 0.37 0.61 7.93
C SER A 117 0.66 2.04 7.48
N HIS A 118 -0.11 3.03 7.95
CA HIS A 118 0.13 4.44 7.66
C HIS A 118 1.29 5.05 8.46
N GLN A 119 1.70 4.46 9.58
CA GLN A 119 2.75 5.02 10.45
C GLN A 119 4.09 5.21 9.73
N PRO A 120 4.64 4.24 8.98
CA PRO A 120 5.89 4.43 8.23
C PRO A 120 5.79 5.57 7.22
N THR A 121 4.65 5.70 6.54
CA THR A 121 4.38 6.79 5.59
C THR A 121 4.38 8.15 6.28
N ARG A 122 3.69 8.26 7.43
CA ARG A 122 3.63 9.49 8.24
C ARG A 122 5.00 9.93 8.76
N ARG A 123 5.84 8.97 9.17
CA ARG A 123 7.22 9.26 9.59
C ARG A 123 8.05 9.83 8.44
N ARG A 124 7.91 9.29 7.24
CA ARG A 124 8.61 9.78 6.04
C ARG A 124 8.09 11.13 5.58
N GLU A 125 6.78 11.33 5.55
CA GLU A 125 6.15 12.62 5.22
C GLU A 125 6.72 13.75 6.09
N ARG A 126 6.76 13.54 7.41
CA ARG A 126 7.32 14.53 8.37
C ARG A 126 8.79 14.83 8.10
N LYS A 127 9.63 13.79 7.88
CA LYS A 127 11.06 13.97 7.59
C LYS A 127 11.32 14.69 6.26
N MET A 128 10.43 14.54 5.29
CA MET A 128 10.52 15.18 3.97
C MET A 128 9.89 16.57 3.93
N GLN A 129 9.34 17.06 5.04
CA GLN A 129 8.60 18.33 5.12
C GLN A 129 7.41 18.38 4.14
N GLY A 130 6.73 17.24 3.96
CA GLY A 130 5.55 17.11 3.12
C GLY A 130 5.82 16.84 1.63
N PHE A 131 4.75 16.73 0.88
CA PHE A 131 4.76 16.52 -0.57
C PHE A 131 4.42 17.82 -1.30
N LYS A 132 5.03 18.03 -2.48
CA LYS A 132 4.82 19.24 -3.27
C LYS A 132 3.69 19.13 -4.31
N SER A 133 3.26 17.90 -4.65
CA SER A 133 2.14 17.66 -5.56
C SER A 133 1.56 16.26 -5.34
N GLN A 134 0.30 16.06 -5.74
CA GLN A 134 -0.37 14.75 -5.69
C GLN A 134 0.39 13.69 -6.50
N GLY A 135 0.90 14.04 -7.70
CA GLY A 135 1.68 13.12 -8.52
C GLY A 135 3.01 12.73 -7.88
N SER A 136 3.72 13.66 -7.22
CA SER A 136 4.95 13.34 -6.49
C SER A 136 4.68 12.47 -5.28
N ALA A 137 3.59 12.71 -4.56
CA ALA A 137 3.14 11.87 -3.46
C ALA A 137 2.83 10.45 -3.93
N GLN A 138 2.05 10.30 -5.01
CA GLN A 138 1.71 8.99 -5.58
C GLN A 138 2.95 8.18 -5.96
N ARG A 139 3.89 8.78 -6.71
CA ARG A 139 5.13 8.11 -7.10
C ARG A 139 5.97 7.68 -5.90
N PHE A 140 6.19 8.61 -4.97
CA PHE A 140 6.96 8.31 -3.77
C PHE A 140 6.33 7.18 -2.95
N LEU A 141 5.02 7.24 -2.69
CA LEU A 141 4.32 6.28 -1.86
C LEU A 141 4.25 4.89 -2.50
N SER A 142 4.11 4.81 -3.82
CA SER A 142 4.16 3.54 -4.55
C SER A 142 5.55 2.90 -4.44
N THR A 143 6.62 3.67 -4.64
CA THR A 143 8.01 3.20 -4.47
C THR A 143 8.29 2.81 -3.02
N HIS A 144 7.89 3.66 -2.07
CA HIS A 144 8.06 3.39 -0.64
C HIS A 144 7.35 2.10 -0.22
N ALA A 145 6.15 1.83 -0.75
CA ALA A 145 5.42 0.61 -0.48
C ALA A 145 6.19 -0.64 -0.97
N ALA A 146 6.75 -0.57 -2.19
CA ALA A 146 7.56 -1.67 -2.74
C ALA A 146 8.81 -1.93 -1.88
N VAL A 147 9.58 -0.89 -1.57
CA VAL A 147 10.77 -0.98 -0.69
C VAL A 147 10.38 -1.50 0.69
N TYR A 148 9.28 -0.98 1.25
CA TYR A 148 8.80 -1.40 2.56
C TYR A 148 8.50 -2.90 2.60
N ASN A 149 7.74 -3.41 1.64
CA ASN A 149 7.41 -4.83 1.56
C ASN A 149 8.66 -5.73 1.47
N THR A 150 9.69 -5.27 0.76
CA THR A 150 10.93 -6.04 0.59
C THR A 150 11.74 -6.15 1.87
N PHE A 151 11.85 -5.05 2.62
CA PHE A 151 12.75 -5.01 3.77
C PHE A 151 12.05 -5.15 5.12
N ASN A 152 10.70 -5.06 5.15
CA ASN A 152 9.93 -5.13 6.38
C ASN A 152 9.43 -6.55 6.65
N VAL A 153 10.34 -7.46 6.96
CA VAL A 153 9.98 -8.79 7.45
C VAL A 153 9.45 -8.68 8.88
N GLN A 154 8.28 -9.23 9.15
CA GLN A 154 7.66 -9.20 10.48
C GLN A 154 8.43 -10.12 11.44
N ARG A 155 9.19 -9.51 12.35
CA ARG A 155 10.11 -10.21 13.27
C ARG A 155 9.43 -11.23 14.19
N HIS A 156 8.19 -10.99 14.58
CA HIS A 156 7.44 -11.84 15.50
C HIS A 156 6.92 -13.14 14.87
N PHE A 157 6.98 -13.27 13.54
CA PHE A 157 6.59 -14.49 12.82
C PHE A 157 7.77 -15.35 12.38
N THR A 158 9.00 -14.90 12.57
CA THR A 158 10.18 -15.59 12.04
C THR A 158 11.28 -15.73 13.09
N SER A 159 12.03 -16.83 13.01
CA SER A 159 13.26 -16.99 13.81
C SER A 159 14.32 -15.94 13.43
N ALA A 160 15.25 -15.67 14.32
CA ALA A 160 16.35 -14.74 14.04
C ALA A 160 17.21 -15.17 12.83
N SER A 161 17.38 -16.47 12.61
CA SER A 161 18.12 -17.02 11.46
C SER A 161 17.34 -16.80 10.16
N THR A 162 16.05 -17.11 10.15
CA THR A 162 15.15 -16.87 9.00
C THR A 162 15.08 -15.41 8.66
N HIS A 163 14.97 -14.52 9.67
CA HIS A 163 14.98 -13.08 9.47
C HIS A 163 16.27 -12.58 8.80
N ARG A 164 17.44 -13.10 9.20
CA ARG A 164 18.73 -12.77 8.54
C ARG A 164 18.76 -13.23 7.09
N ARG A 165 18.28 -14.45 6.79
CA ARG A 165 18.18 -14.97 5.42
C ARG A 165 17.29 -14.11 4.54
N PHE A 166 16.11 -13.70 5.02
CA PHE A 166 15.20 -12.84 4.28
C PHE A 166 15.80 -11.46 4.02
N ARG A 167 16.52 -10.90 4.97
CA ARG A 167 17.24 -9.62 4.76
C ARG A 167 18.37 -9.73 3.73
N ALA A 168 19.10 -10.82 3.72
CA ALA A 168 20.13 -11.07 2.71
C ALA A 168 19.48 -11.18 1.33
N ALA A 169 18.46 -12.02 1.17
CA ALA A 169 17.72 -12.16 -0.09
C ALA A 169 17.10 -10.84 -0.58
N ALA A 170 16.56 -10.03 0.35
CA ALA A 170 16.06 -8.69 0.02
C ALA A 170 17.16 -7.76 -0.49
N MET A 171 18.36 -7.83 0.09
CA MET A 171 19.51 -7.04 -0.36
C MET A 171 20.01 -7.50 -1.73
N ASP A 172 20.07 -8.80 -1.98
CA ASP A 172 20.46 -9.36 -3.29
C ASP A 172 19.46 -8.94 -4.37
N THR A 173 18.15 -9.00 -4.08
CA THR A 173 17.10 -8.51 -4.98
C THR A 173 17.26 -7.01 -5.28
N TRP A 174 17.58 -6.23 -4.25
CA TRP A 174 17.84 -4.80 -4.41
C TRP A 174 19.06 -4.53 -5.29
N LEU A 175 20.17 -5.22 -5.04
CA LEU A 175 21.41 -5.08 -5.82
C LEU A 175 21.18 -5.46 -7.29
N THR A 176 20.45 -6.54 -7.54
CA THR A 176 20.10 -6.96 -8.91
C THR A 176 19.25 -5.91 -9.62
N ALA A 177 18.23 -5.37 -8.95
CA ALA A 177 17.36 -4.33 -9.53
C ALA A 177 18.12 -3.02 -9.82
N VAL A 178 19.10 -2.66 -8.99
CA VAL A 178 19.93 -1.45 -9.19
C VAL A 178 21.02 -1.67 -10.25
N ALA A 179 21.55 -2.89 -10.38
CA ALA A 179 22.56 -3.21 -11.38
C ALA A 179 22.00 -3.33 -12.81
N ALA A 180 20.70 -3.62 -12.94
CA ALA A 180 20.00 -3.74 -14.23
C ALA A 180 19.62 -2.38 -14.85
N THR A 181 20.01 -1.27 -14.20
CA THR A 181 19.73 0.12 -14.61
C THR A 181 21.00 0.85 -15.01
#